data_1f25f405616312cc31f3f065dc966080
#
_entry.id   1f25f405616312cc31f3f065dc966080
#
_cell.length_a   1.000
_cell.length_b   1.000
_cell.length_c   1.000
_cell.angle_alpha   90.00
_cell.angle_beta   90.00
_cell.angle_gamma   90.00
#
_symmetry.space_group_name_H-M   'P 1'
#
loop_
_entity.id
_entity.type
_entity.pdbx_description
1 polymer ?
#
loop_
_entity_poly.entity_id
_entity_poly.type
_entity_poly.pdbx_seq_one_letter_code
_entity_poly.pdbx_strand_id
1 'polypeptide(L)'
;LLDVQRSERRHPKSELQEWAAAHNRKPPAYEVMERSGPHHAPRFRIKVSIGSAGAAEAEGKSKQEAETLAATALLKKLGHS
;
A
#
# COMPACT_ATOMS: atom_id res chain seq x y z
N LEU A 1 14.86 22.59 -0.10
CA LEU A 1 13.58 23.20 -0.37
C LEU A 1 12.61 22.15 -0.89
N LEU A 2 12.99 21.60 -2.02
CA LEU A 2 12.17 20.58 -2.62
C LEU A 2 12.10 19.32 -1.77
N ASP A 3 13.17 19.06 -1.06
CA ASP A 3 13.24 17.88 -0.23
C ASP A 3 12.23 17.92 0.89
N VAL A 4 12.02 19.11 1.43
CA VAL A 4 11.06 19.26 2.52
C VAL A 4 9.66 18.90 2.04
N GLN A 5 9.31 19.38 0.87
CA GLN A 5 8.01 19.09 0.32
C GLN A 5 7.84 17.61 0.05
N ARG A 6 8.87 16.98 -0.47
CA ARG A 6 8.79 15.55 -0.73
C ARG A 6 8.63 14.75 0.54
N SER A 7 9.30 15.16 1.57
CA SER A 7 9.20 14.47 2.86
C SER A 7 7.77 14.50 3.38
N GLU A 8 7.12 15.63 3.21
CA GLU A 8 5.77 15.76 3.71
C GLU A 8 4.77 14.99 2.88
N ARG A 9 5.11 14.70 1.64
CA ARG A 9 4.19 14.03 0.74
C ARG A 9 4.64 12.64 0.38
N ARG A 10 5.20 11.97 1.33
CA ARG A 10 5.67 10.62 1.09
C ARG A 10 4.54 9.74 0.65
N HIS A 11 4.79 8.99 -0.39
CA HIS A 11 3.81 8.04 -0.89
C HIS A 11 3.74 6.84 0.06
N PRO A 12 2.53 6.37 0.40
CA PRO A 12 2.43 5.24 1.34
C PRO A 12 3.18 4.01 0.89
N LYS A 13 3.23 3.75 -0.41
CA LYS A 13 3.96 2.58 -0.91
C LYS A 13 5.45 2.72 -0.63
N SER A 14 5.98 3.94 -0.77
CA SER A 14 7.39 4.16 -0.48
C SER A 14 7.67 4.02 1.00
N GLU A 15 6.80 4.55 1.83
CA GLU A 15 6.97 4.42 3.27
C GLU A 15 6.94 2.96 3.71
N LEU A 16 6.03 2.20 3.12
CA LEU A 16 5.92 0.79 3.45
C LEU A 16 7.18 0.04 3.06
N GLN A 17 7.73 0.38 1.91
CA GLN A 17 8.97 -0.23 1.45
C GLN A 17 10.12 0.10 2.38
N GLU A 18 10.20 1.34 2.83
CA GLU A 18 11.24 1.75 3.76
C GLU A 18 11.08 1.07 5.10
N TRP A 19 9.84 0.91 5.54
CA TRP A 19 9.58 0.22 6.78
C TRP A 19 10.12 -1.21 6.71
N ALA A 20 9.82 -1.90 5.60
CA ALA A 20 10.28 -3.27 5.44
C ALA A 20 11.81 -3.34 5.45
N ALA A 21 12.46 -2.42 4.77
CA ALA A 21 13.91 -2.39 4.72
C ALA A 21 14.49 -2.11 6.10
N ALA A 22 13.88 -1.18 6.83
CA ALA A 22 14.37 -0.83 8.15
C ALA A 22 14.25 -1.97 9.15
N HIS A 23 13.28 -2.84 8.93
CA HIS A 23 13.05 -3.98 9.82
C HIS A 23 13.61 -5.27 9.26
N ASN A 24 14.46 -5.15 8.24
CA ASN A 24 15.13 -6.32 7.67
C ASN A 24 14.14 -7.34 7.13
N ARG A 25 13.08 -6.84 6.51
CA ARG A 25 12.03 -7.69 5.99
C ARG A 25 12.03 -7.65 4.47
N LYS A 26 11.37 -8.65 3.88
CA LYS A 26 11.22 -8.67 2.43
C LYS A 26 10.36 -7.51 1.98
N PRO A 27 10.54 -7.04 0.72
CA PRO A 27 9.71 -5.94 0.23
C PRO A 27 8.23 -6.29 0.26
N PRO A 28 7.36 -5.28 0.33
CA PRO A 28 5.92 -5.55 0.31
C PRO A 28 5.51 -6.25 -0.98
N ALA A 29 4.63 -7.21 -0.85
CA ALA A 29 4.08 -7.93 -1.99
C ALA A 29 2.64 -7.52 -2.17
N TYR A 30 2.27 -7.17 -3.41
CA TYR A 30 0.92 -6.74 -3.75
C TYR A 30 0.26 -7.80 -4.61
N GLU A 31 -0.98 -8.10 -4.30
CA GLU A 31 -1.72 -9.14 -5.01
C GLU A 31 -3.14 -8.66 -5.26
N VAL A 32 -3.59 -8.80 -6.52
CA VAL A 32 -4.97 -8.48 -6.86
C VAL A 32 -5.85 -9.63 -6.40
N MET A 33 -6.67 -9.38 -5.39
CA MET A 33 -7.55 -10.40 -4.84
C MET A 33 -8.84 -10.50 -5.62
N GLU A 34 -9.33 -9.36 -6.11
CA GLU A 34 -10.60 -9.36 -6.81
C GLU A 34 -10.67 -8.16 -7.73
N ARG A 35 -11.32 -8.38 -8.85
CA ARG A 35 -11.60 -7.31 -9.81
C ARG A 35 -13.06 -7.42 -10.18
N SER A 36 -13.82 -6.37 -9.94
CA SER A 36 -15.25 -6.41 -10.16
C SER A 36 -15.73 -5.05 -10.64
N GLY A 37 -17.03 -4.97 -10.89
CA GLY A 37 -17.63 -3.73 -11.33
C GLY A 37 -17.73 -3.63 -12.84
N PRO A 38 -18.56 -2.71 -13.35
CA PRO A 38 -18.73 -2.53 -14.78
C PRO A 38 -17.52 -1.81 -15.39
N HIS A 39 -17.46 -1.84 -16.70
CA HIS A 39 -16.36 -1.24 -17.45
C HIS A 39 -16.11 0.21 -17.07
N HIS A 40 -17.18 0.96 -16.85
CA HIS A 40 -17.04 2.39 -16.57
C HIS A 40 -16.82 2.69 -15.09
N ALA A 41 -16.89 1.68 -14.23
CA ALA A 41 -16.68 1.88 -12.81
C ALA A 41 -16.07 0.62 -12.19
N PRO A 42 -14.86 0.26 -12.62
CA PRO A 42 -14.24 -0.95 -12.10
C PRO A 42 -13.82 -0.80 -10.65
N ARG A 43 -13.73 -1.91 -9.97
CA ARG A 43 -13.24 -1.96 -8.62
C ARG A 43 -12.19 -3.02 -8.49
N PHE A 44 -11.15 -2.69 -7.77
CA PHE A 44 -10.04 -3.60 -7.53
C PHE A 44 -9.84 -3.77 -6.04
N ARG A 45 -9.69 -5.00 -5.60
CA ARG A 45 -9.29 -5.27 -4.22
C ARG A 45 -7.88 -5.81 -4.25
N ILE A 46 -7.00 -5.17 -3.50
CA ILE A 46 -5.60 -5.54 -3.49
C ILE A 46 -5.15 -5.80 -2.07
N LYS A 47 -4.39 -6.87 -1.91
CA LYS A 47 -3.80 -7.22 -0.64
C LYS A 47 -2.30 -6.93 -0.70
N VAL A 48 -1.80 -6.27 0.31
CA VAL A 48 -0.37 -6.05 0.47
C VAL A 48 0.09 -6.77 1.73
N SER A 49 1.24 -7.40 1.65
CA SER A 49 1.77 -8.13 2.79
C SER A 49 3.27 -7.97 2.87
N ILE A 50 3.79 -8.06 4.09
CA ILE A 50 5.24 -8.02 4.34
C ILE A 50 5.56 -9.26 5.15
N GLY A 51 5.80 -10.36 4.44
CA GLY A 51 6.12 -11.62 5.09
C GLY A 51 5.16 -11.93 6.22
N SER A 52 5.70 -12.25 7.37
CA SER A 52 4.89 -12.55 8.54
C SER A 52 4.59 -11.33 9.39
N ALA A 53 5.08 -10.16 8.98
CA ALA A 53 4.87 -8.94 9.76
C ALA A 53 3.43 -8.49 9.74
N GLY A 54 2.74 -8.68 8.61
CA GLY A 54 1.35 -8.29 8.55
C GLY A 54 0.87 -8.18 7.12
N ALA A 55 -0.43 -7.96 6.98
CA ALA A 55 -1.07 -7.80 5.69
C ALA A 55 -2.30 -6.92 5.83
N ALA A 56 -2.70 -6.31 4.73
CA ALA A 56 -3.89 -5.48 4.71
C ALA A 56 -4.47 -5.49 3.31
N GLU A 57 -5.77 -5.25 3.21
CA GLU A 57 -6.46 -5.19 1.94
C GLU A 57 -7.19 -3.88 1.82
N ALA A 58 -7.39 -3.45 0.58
CA ALA A 58 -8.15 -2.24 0.32
C ALA A 58 -8.73 -2.30 -1.08
N GLU A 59 -9.79 -1.54 -1.28
CA GLU A 59 -10.44 -1.43 -2.58
C GLU A 59 -10.24 -0.04 -3.14
N GLY A 60 -10.14 0.04 -4.47
CA GLY A 60 -10.01 1.30 -5.14
C GLY A 60 -10.62 1.24 -6.52
N LYS A 61 -10.73 2.39 -7.15
CA LYS A 61 -11.30 2.49 -8.49
C LYS A 61 -10.29 2.09 -9.55
N SER A 62 -9.04 2.07 -9.21
CA SER A 62 -7.99 1.61 -10.10
C SER A 62 -7.04 0.74 -9.31
N LYS A 63 -6.22 -0.02 -10.04
CA LYS A 63 -5.24 -0.87 -9.39
C LYS A 63 -4.30 -0.04 -8.54
N GLN A 64 -3.84 1.08 -9.08
CA GLN A 64 -2.90 1.92 -8.36
C GLN A 64 -3.53 2.52 -7.10
N GLU A 65 -4.77 2.97 -7.20
CA GLU A 65 -5.44 3.52 -6.04
C GLU A 65 -5.62 2.46 -4.96
N ALA A 66 -6.01 1.26 -5.36
CA ALA A 66 -6.20 0.18 -4.40
C ALA A 66 -4.87 -0.18 -3.72
N GLU A 67 -3.78 -0.18 -4.48
CA GLU A 67 -2.47 -0.46 -3.89
C GLU A 67 -2.09 0.60 -2.87
N THR A 68 -2.33 1.86 -3.19
CA THR A 68 -2.00 2.95 -2.28
C THR A 68 -2.82 2.84 -0.99
N LEU A 69 -4.10 2.55 -1.13
CA LEU A 69 -4.96 2.42 0.04
C LEU A 69 -4.57 1.22 0.88
N ALA A 70 -4.20 0.11 0.23
CA ALA A 70 -3.77 -1.06 0.96
C ALA A 70 -2.47 -0.78 1.74
N ALA A 71 -1.54 -0.07 1.10
CA ALA A 71 -0.31 0.29 1.78
C ALA A 71 -0.58 1.17 2.99
N THR A 72 -1.48 2.13 2.85
CA THR A 72 -1.85 3.00 3.96
C THR A 72 -2.43 2.19 5.11
N ALA A 73 -3.31 1.24 4.79
CA ALA A 73 -3.93 0.42 5.81
C ALA A 73 -2.89 -0.43 6.53
N LEU A 74 -1.93 -0.98 5.79
CA LEU A 74 -0.91 -1.80 6.42
C LEU A 74 0.00 -0.97 7.31
N LEU A 75 0.35 0.24 6.87
CA LEU A 75 1.17 1.11 7.70
C LEU A 75 0.51 1.38 9.03
N LYS A 76 -0.79 1.60 9.04
CA LYS A 76 -1.51 1.81 10.28
C LYS A 76 -1.49 0.55 11.15
N LYS A 77 -1.63 -0.59 10.52
CA LYS A 77 -1.59 -1.86 11.25
C LYS A 77 -0.24 -2.09 11.90
N LEU A 78 0.82 -1.66 11.23
CA LEU A 78 2.16 -1.84 11.74
C LEU A 78 2.53 -0.81 12.81
N GLY A 79 1.60 0.08 13.12
CA GLY A 79 1.86 1.10 14.11
C GLY A 79 2.63 2.30 13.60
N HIS A 80 2.79 2.40 12.31
CA HIS A 80 3.49 3.51 11.67
C HIS A 80 2.45 4.58 11.35
N SER A 81 2.58 5.74 11.90
CA SER A 81 1.59 6.78 11.70
C SER A 81 2.06 7.89 10.77
#